data_93e1c77bfc191243775de257a4b969ef
#
_entry.id   93e1c77bfc191243775de257a4b969ef
#
_cell.length_a   1.000
_cell.length_b   1.000
_cell.length_c   1.000
_cell.angle_alpha   90.00
_cell.angle_beta   90.00
_cell.angle_gamma   90.00
#
_symmetry.space_group_name_H-M   'P 1'
#
loop_
_entity.id
_entity.type
_entity.pdbx_description
1 polymer ?
#
loop_
_entity_poly.entity_id
_entity_poly.type
_entity_poly.pdbx_seq_one_letter_code
_entity_poly.pdbx_strand_id
1 'polypeptide(L)'
;MKYALLTLFSIVFFSCSNPLEKTYHTVGWEKDILELKAILSEDQLNELEGYILISTQLGVNIIGKTYNELLYDIETSKNNKIKRQNDYTRVNIKDLLNERLENHICDEFILETNKKEIHNHNEQNNKIQWDDDSYFIDY
;
A
#
# COMPACT_ATOMS: atom_id res chain seq x y z
N MET A 1 -5.34 -51.78 40.81
CA MET A 1 -5.24 -51.42 39.37
C MET A 1 -6.31 -50.47 38.83
N LYS A 2 -7.49 -50.28 39.50
CA LYS A 2 -8.56 -49.38 39.00
C LYS A 2 -8.21 -47.87 39.07
N TYR A 3 -7.30 -47.45 39.91
CA TYR A 3 -6.96 -46.02 40.12
C TYR A 3 -5.83 -45.55 39.20
N ALA A 4 -5.01 -46.43 38.60
CA ALA A 4 -3.95 -46.10 37.69
C ALA A 4 -4.48 -45.61 36.30
N LEU A 5 -5.65 -46.10 35.89
CA LEU A 5 -6.31 -45.74 34.64
C LEU A 5 -6.95 -44.33 34.73
N LEU A 6 -7.44 -43.94 35.90
CA LEU A 6 -8.06 -42.61 36.13
C LEU A 6 -7.02 -41.49 36.15
N THR A 7 -5.81 -41.74 36.65
CA THR A 7 -4.71 -40.78 36.63
C THR A 7 -4.13 -40.56 35.24
N LEU A 8 -4.09 -41.58 34.42
CA LEU A 8 -3.64 -41.43 33.02
C LEU A 8 -4.60 -40.60 32.16
N PHE A 9 -5.92 -40.70 32.43
CA PHE A 9 -6.93 -39.92 31.69
C PHE A 9 -6.92 -38.45 32.05
N SER A 10 -6.52 -38.08 33.28
CA SER A 10 -6.44 -36.69 33.70
C SER A 10 -5.28 -35.90 33.06
N ILE A 11 -4.21 -36.58 32.62
CA ILE A 11 -3.03 -35.96 32.03
C ILE A 11 -3.30 -35.52 30.56
N VAL A 12 -4.21 -36.18 29.87
CA VAL A 12 -4.52 -35.93 28.46
C VAL A 12 -5.34 -34.67 28.27
N PHE A 13 -6.06 -34.17 29.29
CA PHE A 13 -6.88 -32.96 29.17
C PHE A 13 -6.14 -31.63 29.41
N PHE A 14 -4.88 -31.65 29.84
CA PHE A 14 -4.13 -30.46 30.17
C PHE A 14 -3.32 -29.87 29.03
N SER A 15 -3.38 -30.42 27.81
CA SER A 15 -2.43 -30.04 26.76
C SER A 15 -3.03 -29.49 25.46
N CYS A 16 -4.18 -28.84 25.49
CA CYS A 16 -4.71 -28.24 24.26
C CYS A 16 -5.08 -26.78 24.48
N SER A 17 -4.18 -25.99 25.02
CA SER A 17 -4.31 -24.54 24.88
C SER A 17 -3.79 -24.16 23.48
N ASN A 18 -4.65 -23.60 22.64
CA ASN A 18 -4.27 -23.07 21.35
C ASN A 18 -3.18 -22.01 21.58
N PRO A 19 -1.96 -22.15 21.00
CA PRO A 19 -0.90 -21.18 21.20
C PRO A 19 -1.28 -19.76 20.77
N LEU A 20 -2.24 -19.60 19.83
CA LEU A 20 -2.75 -18.30 19.39
C LEU A 20 -3.56 -17.56 20.45
N GLU A 21 -4.14 -18.26 21.41
CA GLU A 21 -4.92 -17.68 22.50
C GLU A 21 -4.04 -17.23 23.69
N LYS A 22 -2.74 -17.53 23.65
CA LYS A 22 -1.80 -17.02 24.65
C LYS A 22 -1.67 -15.50 24.51
N THR A 23 -1.56 -14.83 25.64
CA THR A 23 -1.34 -13.39 25.67
C THR A 23 0.14 -13.06 25.55
N TYR A 24 0.43 -12.04 24.75
CA TYR A 24 1.78 -11.50 24.63
C TYR A 24 2.23 -10.81 25.89
N HIS A 25 3.43 -11.15 26.35
CA HIS A 25 4.17 -10.51 27.42
C HIS A 25 5.58 -10.18 26.96
N THR A 26 6.17 -9.10 27.48
CA THR A 26 7.53 -8.67 27.11
C THR A 26 8.61 -9.67 27.53
N VAL A 27 8.31 -10.53 28.48
CA VAL A 27 9.23 -11.57 28.97
C VAL A 27 8.67 -12.93 28.57
N GLY A 28 9.49 -13.72 27.87
CA GLY A 28 9.16 -15.11 27.53
C GLY A 28 8.44 -15.32 26.20
N TRP A 29 8.16 -14.25 25.47
CA TRP A 29 7.49 -14.31 24.16
C TRP A 29 8.27 -15.13 23.11
N GLU A 30 9.60 -15.17 23.21
CA GLU A 30 10.44 -15.99 22.32
C GLU A 30 10.10 -17.48 22.44
N LYS A 31 9.70 -17.92 23.65
CA LYS A 31 9.25 -19.29 23.85
C LYS A 31 7.90 -19.55 23.19
N ASP A 32 6.99 -18.59 23.25
CA ASP A 32 5.69 -18.70 22.59
C ASP A 32 5.84 -18.74 21.06
N ILE A 33 6.79 -17.96 20.50
CA ILE A 33 7.13 -18.01 19.07
C ILE A 33 7.54 -19.43 18.63
N LEU A 34 8.30 -20.14 19.45
CA LEU A 34 8.67 -21.53 19.13
C LEU A 34 7.45 -22.46 19.04
N GLU A 35 6.43 -22.25 19.87
CA GLU A 35 5.18 -22.99 19.80
C GLU A 35 4.34 -22.58 18.60
N LEU A 36 4.29 -21.28 18.30
CA LEU A 36 3.57 -20.71 17.15
C LEU A 36 4.17 -21.17 15.81
N LYS A 37 5.47 -21.43 15.76
CA LYS A 37 6.16 -21.98 14.57
C LYS A 37 5.57 -23.29 14.09
N ALA A 38 4.91 -24.05 14.96
CA ALA A 38 4.27 -25.30 14.59
C ALA A 38 2.93 -25.12 13.85
N ILE A 39 2.32 -23.93 13.94
CA ILE A 39 0.96 -23.65 13.42
C ILE A 39 0.90 -22.49 12.43
N LEU A 40 1.87 -21.58 12.44
CA LEU A 40 1.96 -20.45 11.52
C LEU A 40 2.91 -20.76 10.36
N SER A 41 2.65 -20.15 9.21
CA SER A 41 3.63 -20.13 8.12
C SER A 41 4.84 -19.27 8.48
N GLU A 42 5.96 -19.49 7.80
CA GLU A 42 7.18 -18.70 8.01
C GLU A 42 6.95 -17.21 7.77
N ASP A 43 6.16 -16.84 6.75
CA ASP A 43 5.80 -15.44 6.46
C ASP A 43 4.99 -14.81 7.60
N GLN A 44 3.98 -15.52 8.11
CA GLN A 44 3.16 -15.03 9.23
C GLN A 44 3.99 -14.88 10.51
N LEU A 45 4.93 -15.78 10.74
CA LEU A 45 5.81 -15.73 11.90
C LEU A 45 6.75 -14.51 11.83
N ASN A 46 7.41 -14.31 10.69
CA ASN A 46 8.29 -13.17 10.44
C ASN A 46 7.55 -11.83 10.59
N GLU A 47 6.30 -11.77 10.10
CA GLU A 47 5.46 -10.59 10.24
C GLU A 47 5.07 -10.31 11.70
N LEU A 48 4.73 -11.35 12.45
CA LEU A 48 4.39 -11.24 13.85
C LEU A 48 5.60 -10.77 14.67
N GLU A 49 6.77 -11.36 14.48
CA GLU A 49 8.00 -10.93 15.14
C GLU A 49 8.35 -9.48 14.78
N GLY A 50 8.29 -9.11 13.51
CA GLY A 50 8.51 -7.75 13.04
C GLY A 50 7.53 -6.75 13.67
N TYR A 51 6.24 -7.10 13.74
CA TYR A 51 5.21 -6.27 14.38
C TYR A 51 5.47 -6.06 15.87
N ILE A 52 5.84 -7.12 16.59
CA ILE A 52 6.18 -7.04 18.03
C ILE A 52 7.37 -6.10 18.25
N LEU A 53 8.45 -6.28 17.47
CA LEU A 53 9.66 -5.45 17.58
C LEU A 53 9.37 -3.96 17.30
N ILE A 54 8.67 -3.68 16.20
CA ILE A 54 8.34 -2.30 15.80
C ILE A 54 7.39 -1.67 16.83
N SER A 55 6.35 -2.40 17.28
CA SER A 55 5.42 -1.90 18.28
C SER A 55 6.10 -1.56 19.59
N THR A 56 7.04 -2.38 20.03
CA THR A 56 7.85 -2.15 21.23
C THR A 56 8.73 -0.91 21.08
N GLN A 57 9.38 -0.73 19.92
CA GLN A 57 10.22 0.44 19.64
C GLN A 57 9.42 1.75 19.59
N LEU A 58 8.20 1.69 19.05
CA LEU A 58 7.33 2.85 18.92
C LEU A 58 6.50 3.13 20.19
N GLY A 59 6.63 2.31 21.25
CA GLY A 59 5.87 2.44 22.47
C GLY A 59 4.37 2.12 22.33
N VAL A 60 3.99 1.36 21.30
CA VAL A 60 2.62 0.89 21.12
C VAL A 60 2.33 -0.20 22.14
N ASN A 61 1.26 -0.02 22.92
CA ASN A 61 0.88 -1.00 23.92
C ASN A 61 0.21 -2.23 23.29
N ILE A 62 0.96 -3.33 23.19
CA ILE A 62 0.50 -4.63 22.71
C ILE A 62 0.48 -5.69 23.83
N ILE A 63 0.88 -5.32 25.05
CA ILE A 63 0.92 -6.23 26.20
C ILE A 63 -0.52 -6.64 26.57
N GLY A 64 -0.72 -7.93 26.78
CA GLY A 64 -2.02 -8.49 27.15
C GLY A 64 -2.93 -8.81 25.95
N LYS A 65 -2.54 -8.45 24.71
CA LYS A 65 -3.21 -8.96 23.52
C LYS A 65 -2.83 -10.41 23.26
N THR A 66 -3.78 -11.19 22.74
CA THR A 66 -3.48 -12.55 22.26
C THR A 66 -2.70 -12.50 20.96
N TYR A 67 -1.96 -13.57 20.63
CA TYR A 67 -1.27 -13.65 19.35
C TYR A 67 -2.24 -13.62 18.17
N ASN A 68 -3.46 -14.12 18.33
CA ASN A 68 -4.53 -14.03 17.36
C ASN A 68 -4.95 -12.55 17.10
N GLU A 69 -5.08 -11.76 18.14
CA GLU A 69 -5.36 -10.32 18.00
C GLU A 69 -4.21 -9.57 17.34
N LEU A 70 -2.95 -9.92 17.63
CA LEU A 70 -1.80 -9.30 16.98
C LEU A 70 -1.76 -9.61 15.48
N LEU A 71 -2.06 -10.84 15.07
CA LEU A 71 -2.16 -11.21 13.65
C LEU A 71 -3.29 -10.47 12.95
N TYR A 72 -4.44 -10.29 13.61
CA TYR A 72 -5.54 -9.50 13.09
C TYR A 72 -5.15 -8.03 12.89
N ASP A 73 -4.43 -7.42 13.83
CA ASP A 73 -3.92 -6.06 13.72
C ASP A 73 -2.98 -5.90 12.53
N ILE A 74 -2.09 -6.86 12.29
CA ILE A 74 -1.18 -6.90 11.14
C ILE A 74 -1.97 -6.91 9.84
N GLU A 75 -2.94 -7.80 9.70
CA GLU A 75 -3.77 -7.92 8.50
C GLU A 75 -4.58 -6.64 8.23
N THR A 76 -5.18 -6.09 9.27
CA THR A 76 -5.93 -4.82 9.19
C THR A 76 -5.03 -3.67 8.73
N SER A 77 -3.80 -3.59 9.25
CA SER A 77 -2.82 -2.57 8.86
C SER A 77 -2.40 -2.69 7.40
N LYS A 78 -2.21 -3.91 6.89
CA LYS A 78 -1.92 -4.18 5.47
C LYS A 78 -3.06 -3.72 4.57
N ASN A 79 -4.29 -4.10 4.91
CA ASN A 79 -5.47 -3.74 4.13
C ASN A 79 -5.68 -2.22 4.08
N ASN A 80 -5.46 -1.52 5.19
CA ASN A 80 -5.52 -0.06 5.24
C ASN A 80 -4.41 0.61 4.42
N LYS A 81 -3.20 0.04 4.40
CA LYS A 81 -2.10 0.54 3.56
C LYS A 81 -2.41 0.39 2.07
N ILE A 82 -2.91 -0.77 1.66
CA ILE A 82 -3.32 -1.04 0.27
C ILE A 82 -4.44 -0.08 -0.14
N LYS A 83 -5.45 0.11 0.71
CA LYS A 83 -6.55 1.04 0.44
C LYS A 83 -6.05 2.47 0.24
N ARG A 84 -5.21 2.99 1.14
CA ARG A 84 -4.62 4.33 1.01
C ARG A 84 -3.79 4.48 -0.26
N GLN A 85 -3.00 3.48 -0.61
CA GLN A 85 -2.19 3.50 -1.83
C GLN A 85 -3.05 3.51 -3.09
N ASN A 86 -4.13 2.74 -3.13
CA ASN A 86 -5.08 2.74 -4.23
C ASN A 86 -5.83 4.07 -4.36
N ASP A 87 -6.27 4.66 -3.24
CA ASP A 87 -6.93 5.96 -3.21
C ASP A 87 -5.98 7.06 -3.71
N TYR A 88 -4.72 7.05 -3.27
CA TYR A 88 -3.70 8.01 -3.72
C TYR A 88 -3.40 7.88 -5.22
N THR A 89 -3.27 6.67 -5.73
CA THR A 89 -3.05 6.41 -7.16
C THR A 89 -4.24 6.88 -8.00
N ARG A 90 -5.45 6.68 -7.52
CA ARG A 90 -6.69 7.07 -8.21
C ARG A 90 -6.85 8.58 -8.31
N VAL A 91 -6.52 9.32 -7.24
CA VAL A 91 -6.51 10.80 -7.24
C VAL A 91 -5.47 11.31 -8.24
N ASN A 92 -4.26 10.78 -8.20
CA ASN A 92 -3.16 11.22 -9.07
C ASN A 92 -3.45 10.98 -10.56
N ILE A 93 -4.08 9.86 -10.93
CA ILE A 93 -4.50 9.58 -12.30
C ILE A 93 -5.59 10.56 -12.75
N LYS A 94 -6.54 10.88 -11.88
CA LYS A 94 -7.63 11.80 -12.20
C LYS A 94 -7.10 13.21 -12.45
N ASP A 95 -6.16 13.68 -11.65
CA ASP A 95 -5.53 14.99 -11.80
C ASP A 95 -4.72 15.07 -13.11
N LEU A 96 -3.95 14.04 -13.43
CA LEU A 96 -3.20 13.95 -14.70
C LEU A 96 -4.11 13.90 -15.93
N LEU A 97 -5.27 13.24 -15.83
CA LEU A 97 -6.24 13.20 -16.93
C LEU A 97 -6.90 14.56 -17.13
N ASN A 98 -7.23 15.27 -16.06
CA ASN A 98 -7.81 16.61 -16.14
C ASN A 98 -6.80 17.61 -16.74
N GLU A 99 -5.54 17.60 -16.29
CA GLU A 99 -4.47 18.44 -16.83
C GLU A 99 -4.25 18.17 -18.32
N ARG A 100 -4.29 16.92 -18.75
CA ARG A 100 -4.15 16.55 -20.17
C ARG A 100 -5.34 16.99 -21.02
N LEU A 101 -6.55 16.94 -20.45
CA LEU A 101 -7.77 17.38 -21.12
C LEU A 101 -7.76 18.90 -21.31
N GLU A 102 -7.38 19.66 -20.29
CA GLU A 102 -7.26 21.12 -20.36
C GLU A 102 -6.22 21.55 -21.40
N ASN A 103 -5.05 20.90 -21.42
CA ASN A 103 -4.02 21.17 -22.42
C ASN A 103 -4.49 20.86 -23.85
N HIS A 104 -5.23 19.77 -24.04
CA HIS A 104 -5.75 19.41 -25.36
C HIS A 104 -6.81 20.39 -25.87
N ILE A 105 -7.66 20.90 -24.98
CA ILE A 105 -8.66 21.94 -25.32
C ILE A 105 -7.95 23.25 -25.67
N CYS A 106 -6.89 23.63 -24.96
CA CYS A 106 -6.09 24.81 -25.27
C CYS A 106 -5.40 24.70 -26.65
N ASP A 107 -4.81 23.56 -26.97
CA ASP A 107 -4.14 23.33 -28.25
C ASP A 107 -5.12 23.37 -29.42
N GLU A 108 -6.31 22.80 -29.27
CA GLU A 108 -7.36 22.81 -30.30
C GLU A 108 -7.90 24.24 -30.51
N PHE A 109 -8.06 25.01 -29.45
CA PHE A 109 -8.49 26.42 -29.53
C PHE A 109 -7.44 27.31 -30.20
N ILE A 110 -6.15 27.12 -29.92
CA ILE A 110 -5.03 27.82 -30.55
C ILE A 110 -4.97 27.50 -32.05
N LEU A 111 -5.14 26.23 -32.44
CA LEU A 111 -5.18 25.79 -33.83
C LEU A 111 -6.34 26.41 -34.61
N GLU A 112 -7.53 26.49 -34.02
CA GLU A 112 -8.67 27.15 -34.66
C GLU A 112 -8.50 28.65 -34.79
N THR A 113 -7.93 29.32 -33.78
CA THR A 113 -7.66 30.77 -33.84
C THR A 113 -6.63 31.11 -34.90
N ASN A 114 -5.54 30.36 -34.97
CA ASN A 114 -4.51 30.52 -35.99
C ASN A 114 -5.04 30.25 -37.40
N LYS A 115 -5.92 29.27 -37.59
CA LYS A 115 -6.60 29.06 -38.88
C LYS A 115 -7.45 30.25 -39.33
N LYS A 116 -8.18 30.87 -38.39
CA LYS A 116 -8.98 32.05 -38.67
C LYS A 116 -8.13 33.30 -39.01
N GLU A 117 -7.02 33.47 -38.31
CA GLU A 117 -6.07 34.57 -38.62
C GLU A 117 -5.39 34.39 -39.97
N ILE A 118 -4.96 33.19 -40.32
CA ILE A 118 -4.37 32.88 -41.63
C ILE A 118 -5.38 33.10 -42.76
N HIS A 119 -6.65 32.75 -42.52
CA HIS A 119 -7.71 32.99 -43.53
C HIS A 119 -7.99 34.48 -43.76
N ASN A 120 -8.05 35.27 -42.71
CA ASN A 120 -8.24 36.73 -42.78
C ASN A 120 -7.04 37.44 -43.40
N HIS A 121 -5.80 37.00 -43.16
CA HIS A 121 -4.59 37.58 -43.79
C HIS A 121 -4.47 37.23 -45.27
N ASN A 122 -4.93 36.08 -45.70
CA ASN A 122 -4.91 35.67 -47.13
C ASN A 122 -5.97 36.46 -47.94
N GLU A 123 -7.02 36.94 -47.36
CA GLU A 123 -7.99 37.82 -48.07
C GLU A 123 -7.51 39.28 -48.19
N GLN A 124 -6.62 39.78 -47.33
CA GLN A 124 -6.15 41.15 -47.34
C GLN A 124 -4.80 41.39 -48.03
N ASN A 125 -3.95 40.37 -48.24
CA ASN A 125 -2.61 40.59 -48.79
C ASN A 125 -2.20 39.54 -49.84
N ASN A 126 -2.54 39.82 -51.08
CA ASN A 126 -1.98 39.11 -52.26
C ASN A 126 -0.53 39.53 -52.59
N LYS A 127 0.26 40.03 -51.63
CA LYS A 127 1.66 40.40 -51.76
C LYS A 127 2.43 40.31 -50.45
N ILE A 128 2.78 39.11 -50.01
CA ILE A 128 3.93 38.93 -49.12
C ILE A 128 4.80 37.83 -49.73
N GLN A 129 5.91 38.29 -50.30
CA GLN A 129 7.00 37.44 -50.76
C GLN A 129 7.80 37.03 -49.54
N TRP A 130 7.89 35.74 -49.24
CA TRP A 130 8.70 35.21 -48.16
C TRP A 130 10.16 35.21 -48.60
N ASP A 131 11.02 35.98 -47.92
CA ASP A 131 12.47 35.87 -48.01
C ASP A 131 12.91 34.66 -47.20
N ASP A 132 13.52 33.70 -47.93
CA ASP A 132 13.83 32.35 -47.48
C ASP A 132 15.18 32.20 -46.70
N ASP A 133 15.74 33.32 -46.15
CA ASP A 133 17.15 33.36 -45.71
C ASP A 133 17.38 33.62 -44.20
N SER A 134 16.55 33.11 -43.30
CA SER A 134 16.88 33.37 -41.90
C SER A 134 16.59 32.23 -40.90
N TYR A 135 17.12 31.03 -41.13
CA TYR A 135 17.29 30.05 -40.05
C TYR A 135 18.49 29.15 -40.22
N PHE A 136 19.68 29.73 -40.01
CA PHE A 136 20.83 28.95 -39.54
C PHE A 136 21.09 29.31 -38.10
N ILE A 137 20.77 28.39 -37.20
CA ILE A 137 21.24 28.43 -35.81
C ILE A 137 22.36 27.37 -35.75
N ASP A 138 23.62 27.85 -35.62
CA ASP A 138 24.78 27.05 -35.30
C ASP A 138 24.73 26.63 -33.81
N TYR A 139 24.96 25.33 -33.58
CA TYR A 139 25.27 24.76 -32.28
C TYR A 139 26.78 24.65 -32.12
#